data_ca576f4351d1f46254e79b22d28ebceb
#
_entry.id   ca576f4351d1f46254e79b22d28ebceb
#
_cell.length_a   1.000
_cell.length_b   1.000
_cell.length_c   1.000
_cell.angle_alpha   90.00
_cell.angle_beta   90.00
_cell.angle_gamma   90.00
#
_symmetry.space_group_name_H-M   'P 1'
#
loop_
_entity.id
_entity.type
_entity.pdbx_description
1 polymer ?
#
loop_
_entity_poly.entity_id
_entity_poly.type
_entity_poly.pdbx_seq_one_letter_code
_entity_poly.pdbx_strand_id
1 'polypeptide(L)'
;IVSTAIESANPGLRRAHERGIPVTHRAAALSRALSGHKLVAVAGTCGKSTVTAMLGHILAECGLDPFCVNGANVPGWEGAVRAGKGAVAVAEVDESDKSLVAFHPYAAIVTNASADHYSKEEMDAVFDAFVAGVPGPVVDGRRERGEMPVSVPGRHNRANAYLAWRLATALGCDAEQARRALLTFGGVERRLQAYGPRVYDDYAHNPEKLHAMWTTLAEKFPDGICVVWRPHGYAPLRKMKDALAAMFNAVIRPQDKLLLLPVYDAGGTADRTLNSDALARELKPGACEQVADLDAAEAWCAAHADDFAAFATCGARDPGLPGLAARLAGRLAAEARG
;
A
#
# COMPACT_ATOMS: atom_id res chain seq x y z
N ILE A 1 13.75 12.84 -16.49
CA ILE A 1 12.80 11.73 -16.24
C ILE A 1 11.50 12.33 -15.73
N VAL A 2 10.36 11.91 -16.28
CA VAL A 2 9.03 12.38 -15.93
C VAL A 2 8.09 11.21 -15.63
N SER A 3 6.95 11.48 -14.97
CA SER A 3 5.82 10.56 -14.82
C SER A 3 4.59 11.13 -15.53
N THR A 4 3.55 10.33 -15.69
CA THR A 4 2.25 10.74 -16.22
C THR A 4 1.57 11.85 -15.40
N ALA A 5 1.95 12.01 -14.12
CA ALA A 5 1.46 13.09 -13.26
C ALA A 5 2.03 14.48 -13.61
N ILE A 6 3.06 14.55 -14.45
CA ILE A 6 3.66 15.83 -14.88
C ILE A 6 2.93 16.35 -16.11
N GLU A 7 2.16 17.40 -15.91
CA GLU A 7 1.40 18.05 -16.97
C GLU A 7 2.32 18.77 -17.99
N SER A 8 1.87 18.91 -19.22
CA SER A 8 2.60 19.61 -20.29
C SER A 8 2.92 21.08 -19.95
N ALA A 9 2.11 21.70 -19.09
CA ALA A 9 2.32 23.07 -18.59
C ALA A 9 3.45 23.18 -17.53
N ASN A 10 4.01 22.08 -17.05
CA ASN A 10 5.07 22.11 -16.05
C ASN A 10 6.29 22.91 -16.56
N PRO A 11 6.76 23.93 -15.82
CA PRO A 11 7.87 24.80 -16.28
C PRO A 11 9.17 24.03 -16.55
N GLY A 12 9.48 23.02 -15.75
CA GLY A 12 10.67 22.17 -15.92
C GLY A 12 10.61 21.35 -17.20
N LEU A 13 9.44 20.77 -17.50
CA LEU A 13 9.21 20.02 -18.73
C LEU A 13 9.33 20.91 -19.97
N ARG A 14 8.68 22.09 -19.95
CA ARG A 14 8.81 23.07 -21.05
C ARG A 14 10.25 23.47 -21.28
N ARG A 15 10.99 23.78 -20.19
CA ARG A 15 12.40 24.17 -20.28
C ARG A 15 13.29 23.06 -20.84
N ALA A 16 12.99 21.81 -20.52
CA ALA A 16 13.70 20.67 -21.10
C ALA A 16 13.49 20.61 -22.61
N HIS A 17 12.24 20.75 -23.08
CA HIS A 17 11.90 20.78 -24.51
C HIS A 17 12.57 21.95 -25.25
N GLU A 18 12.50 23.17 -24.69
CA GLU A 18 13.15 24.35 -25.24
C GLU A 18 14.67 24.19 -25.43
N ARG A 19 15.30 23.43 -24.55
CA ARG A 19 16.74 23.16 -24.57
C ARG A 19 17.13 21.89 -25.34
N GLY A 20 16.19 21.18 -25.92
CA GLY A 20 16.43 19.91 -26.62
C GLY A 20 16.92 18.79 -25.66
N ILE A 21 16.64 18.88 -24.37
CA ILE A 21 17.02 17.84 -23.40
C ILE A 21 16.08 16.65 -23.57
N PRO A 22 16.61 15.42 -23.79
CA PRO A 22 15.78 14.23 -23.92
C PRO A 22 14.92 13.99 -22.68
N VAL A 23 13.63 13.76 -22.87
CA VAL A 23 12.67 13.43 -21.83
C VAL A 23 12.31 11.97 -21.90
N THR A 24 12.41 11.26 -20.79
CA THR A 24 12.14 9.83 -20.70
C THR A 24 11.11 9.57 -19.59
N HIS A 25 10.15 8.70 -19.86
CA HIS A 25 9.20 8.27 -18.84
C HIS A 25 9.89 7.43 -17.75
N ARG A 26 9.46 7.57 -16.48
CA ARG A 26 10.04 6.88 -15.32
C ARG A 26 10.12 5.35 -15.50
N ALA A 27 9.08 4.75 -16.08
CA ALA A 27 9.04 3.31 -16.32
C ALA A 27 10.12 2.84 -17.32
N ALA A 28 10.29 3.59 -18.43
CA ALA A 28 11.33 3.29 -19.42
C ALA A 28 12.73 3.50 -18.85
N ALA A 29 12.93 4.52 -18.01
CA ALA A 29 14.19 4.75 -17.33
C ALA A 29 14.52 3.61 -16.34
N LEU A 30 13.52 3.17 -15.55
CA LEU A 30 13.68 2.05 -14.62
C LEU A 30 13.93 0.73 -15.37
N SER A 31 13.16 0.43 -16.42
CA SER A 31 13.35 -0.76 -17.25
C SER A 31 14.78 -0.82 -17.81
N ARG A 32 15.31 0.33 -18.31
CA ARG A 32 16.69 0.42 -18.78
C ARG A 32 17.73 0.21 -17.67
N ALA A 33 17.50 0.78 -16.48
CA ALA A 33 18.39 0.61 -15.34
C ALA A 33 18.49 -0.85 -14.87
N LEU A 34 17.41 -1.62 -15.05
CA LEU A 34 17.32 -3.03 -14.64
C LEU A 34 17.67 -4.02 -15.76
N SER A 35 18.01 -3.55 -16.96
CA SER A 35 18.24 -4.42 -18.15
C SER A 35 19.39 -5.41 -18.02
N GLY A 36 20.32 -5.19 -17.08
CA GLY A 36 21.43 -6.12 -16.77
C GLY A 36 21.05 -7.29 -15.85
N HIS A 37 19.80 -7.36 -15.38
CA HIS A 37 19.34 -8.36 -14.42
C HIS A 37 18.25 -9.26 -15.03
N LYS A 38 18.08 -10.45 -14.45
CA LYS A 38 16.86 -11.23 -14.63
C LYS A 38 15.73 -10.53 -13.88
N LEU A 39 14.99 -9.69 -14.59
CA LEU A 39 13.93 -8.88 -13.99
C LEU A 39 12.72 -9.75 -13.61
N VAL A 40 12.28 -9.62 -12.37
CA VAL A 40 11.00 -10.12 -11.86
C VAL A 40 10.10 -8.91 -11.64
N ALA A 41 9.00 -8.84 -12.35
CA ALA A 41 8.03 -7.75 -12.21
C ALA A 41 6.84 -8.17 -11.35
N VAL A 42 6.44 -7.29 -10.43
CA VAL A 42 5.24 -7.46 -9.59
C VAL A 42 4.21 -6.41 -9.99
N ALA A 43 3.15 -6.88 -10.61
CA ALA A 43 2.00 -6.09 -11.08
C ALA A 43 0.72 -6.43 -10.32
N GLY A 44 -0.36 -5.68 -10.58
CA GLY A 44 -1.70 -5.90 -10.02
C GLY A 44 -2.25 -4.67 -9.31
N THR A 45 -3.52 -4.64 -9.02
CA THR A 45 -4.19 -3.45 -8.48
C THR A 45 -3.85 -3.22 -7.00
N CYS A 46 -3.85 -4.26 -6.18
CA CYS A 46 -3.56 -4.18 -4.73
C CYS A 46 -2.45 -5.17 -4.35
N GLY A 47 -1.67 -4.83 -3.30
CA GLY A 47 -0.67 -5.74 -2.73
C GLY A 47 0.70 -5.73 -3.40
N LYS A 48 0.91 -5.02 -4.51
CA LYS A 48 2.19 -4.93 -5.24
C LYS A 48 3.40 -4.69 -4.34
N SER A 49 3.40 -3.60 -3.58
CA SER A 49 4.53 -3.23 -2.69
C SER A 49 4.82 -4.32 -1.66
N THR A 50 3.78 -4.90 -1.08
CA THR A 50 3.94 -5.96 -0.08
C THR A 50 4.51 -7.22 -0.70
N VAL A 51 4.02 -7.65 -1.88
CA VAL A 51 4.52 -8.83 -2.59
C VAL A 51 5.95 -8.61 -3.08
N THR A 52 6.28 -7.42 -3.60
CA THR A 52 7.64 -7.05 -4.02
C THR A 52 8.61 -7.14 -2.84
N ALA A 53 8.24 -6.60 -1.68
CA ALA A 53 9.07 -6.65 -0.48
C ALA A 53 9.20 -8.07 0.08
N MET A 54 8.10 -8.85 0.14
CA MET A 54 8.12 -10.26 0.56
C MET A 54 9.02 -11.10 -0.35
N LEU A 55 8.87 -10.97 -1.67
CA LEU A 55 9.69 -11.69 -2.62
C LEU A 55 11.17 -11.31 -2.49
N GLY A 56 11.48 -10.00 -2.39
CA GLY A 56 12.84 -9.51 -2.15
C GLY A 56 13.45 -10.08 -0.88
N HIS A 57 12.66 -10.13 0.21
CA HIS A 57 13.08 -10.72 1.48
C HIS A 57 13.35 -12.24 1.34
N ILE A 58 12.43 -13.00 0.75
CA ILE A 58 12.62 -14.45 0.52
C ILE A 58 13.88 -14.71 -0.30
N LEU A 59 14.05 -14.02 -1.43
CA LEU A 59 15.20 -14.23 -2.29
C LEU A 59 16.52 -13.89 -1.59
N ALA A 60 16.53 -12.86 -0.72
CA ALA A 60 17.69 -12.51 0.10
C ALA A 60 18.01 -13.61 1.11
N GLU A 61 17.03 -14.10 1.86
CA GLU A 61 17.19 -15.20 2.82
C GLU A 61 17.61 -16.52 2.14
N CYS A 62 17.24 -16.72 0.87
CA CYS A 62 17.70 -17.83 0.04
C CYS A 62 19.08 -17.61 -0.57
N GLY A 63 19.79 -16.53 -0.25
CA GLY A 63 21.16 -16.25 -0.71
C GLY A 63 21.28 -15.73 -2.14
N LEU A 64 20.16 -15.32 -2.78
CA LEU A 64 20.18 -14.80 -4.15
C LEU A 64 20.52 -13.29 -4.23
N ASP A 65 20.59 -12.61 -3.11
CA ASP A 65 20.95 -11.19 -2.95
C ASP A 65 20.33 -10.25 -4.03
N PRO A 66 18.99 -10.18 -4.16
CA PRO A 66 18.35 -9.47 -5.25
C PRO A 66 18.51 -7.95 -5.15
N PHE A 67 18.56 -7.27 -6.30
CA PHE A 67 18.31 -5.83 -6.38
C PHE A 67 16.80 -5.61 -6.38
N CYS A 68 16.28 -4.75 -5.50
CA CYS A 68 14.82 -4.54 -5.42
C CYS A 68 14.45 -3.07 -5.53
N VAL A 69 13.35 -2.78 -6.27
CA VAL A 69 12.73 -1.47 -6.37
C VAL A 69 11.26 -1.61 -6.02
N ASN A 70 10.85 -0.96 -4.94
CA ASN A 70 9.50 -1.03 -4.39
C ASN A 70 8.77 0.32 -4.55
N GLY A 71 7.45 0.31 -4.43
CA GLY A 71 6.62 1.52 -4.44
C GLY A 71 6.47 2.20 -3.07
N ALA A 72 7.00 1.56 -2.00
CA ALA A 72 6.98 2.06 -0.63
C ALA A 72 8.30 1.70 0.07
N ASN A 73 8.62 2.42 1.15
CA ASN A 73 9.79 2.10 1.96
C ASN A 73 9.63 0.74 2.63
N VAL A 74 10.74 0.04 2.80
CA VAL A 74 10.80 -1.28 3.43
C VAL A 74 11.79 -1.24 4.59
N PRO A 75 11.41 -1.62 5.80
CA PRO A 75 12.33 -1.68 6.93
C PRO A 75 13.59 -2.49 6.60
N GLY A 76 14.75 -1.91 6.90
CA GLY A 76 16.05 -2.52 6.59
C GLY A 76 16.55 -2.34 5.15
N TRP A 77 15.80 -1.67 4.28
CA TRP A 77 16.26 -1.22 2.97
C TRP A 77 16.67 0.26 2.99
N GLU A 78 17.32 0.72 1.93
CA GLU A 78 17.56 2.14 1.73
C GLU A 78 16.31 2.80 1.13
N GLY A 79 15.34 3.11 2.00
CA GLY A 79 14.02 3.57 1.61
C GLY A 79 13.24 2.48 0.84
N ALA A 80 12.93 2.75 -0.42
CA ALA A 80 12.22 1.83 -1.31
C ALA A 80 13.17 0.92 -2.15
N VAL A 81 14.48 0.99 -1.93
CA VAL A 81 15.47 0.28 -2.74
C VAL A 81 16.32 -0.66 -1.88
N ARG A 82 16.51 -1.88 -2.34
CA ARG A 82 17.51 -2.81 -1.83
C ARG A 82 18.62 -2.99 -2.87
N ALA A 83 19.82 -2.56 -2.56
CA ALA A 83 20.98 -2.64 -3.45
C ALA A 83 21.68 -4.01 -3.34
N GLY A 84 21.05 -5.09 -3.77
CA GLY A 84 21.65 -6.41 -3.89
C GLY A 84 22.59 -6.50 -5.08
N LYS A 85 23.50 -7.49 -5.04
CA LYS A 85 24.52 -7.75 -6.08
C LYS A 85 24.22 -8.99 -6.91
N GLY A 86 23.10 -9.66 -6.64
CA GLY A 86 22.70 -10.87 -7.35
C GLY A 86 22.23 -10.60 -8.78
N ALA A 87 22.07 -11.68 -9.54
CA ALA A 87 21.62 -11.60 -10.93
C ALA A 87 20.14 -11.27 -11.10
N VAL A 88 19.33 -11.32 -10.01
CA VAL A 88 17.90 -11.09 -10.02
C VAL A 88 17.59 -9.67 -9.58
N ALA A 89 16.72 -8.99 -10.32
CA ALA A 89 16.08 -7.77 -9.85
C ALA A 89 14.57 -7.99 -9.66
N VAL A 90 14.00 -7.46 -8.57
CA VAL A 90 12.56 -7.47 -8.31
C VAL A 90 12.05 -6.04 -8.36
N ALA A 91 11.06 -5.75 -9.19
CA ALA A 91 10.52 -4.41 -9.30
C ALA A 91 8.99 -4.42 -9.22
N GLU A 92 8.45 -3.50 -8.42
CA GLU A 92 7.06 -3.12 -8.50
C GLU A 92 6.81 -2.36 -9.80
N VAL A 93 5.83 -2.79 -10.57
CA VAL A 93 5.45 -2.13 -11.83
C VAL A 93 3.99 -1.67 -11.77
N ASP A 94 3.76 -0.45 -12.22
CA ASP A 94 2.47 0.22 -12.11
C ASP A 94 1.62 -0.01 -13.36
N GLU A 95 0.36 -0.37 -13.15
CA GLU A 95 -0.63 -0.58 -14.21
C GLU A 95 -1.44 0.67 -14.50
N SER A 96 -1.48 1.64 -13.58
CA SER A 96 -2.42 2.77 -13.62
C SER A 96 -2.21 3.70 -14.82
N ASP A 97 -0.98 3.78 -15.34
CA ASP A 97 -0.60 4.56 -16.52
C ASP A 97 -0.26 3.68 -17.74
N LYS A 98 -0.60 2.38 -17.67
CA LYS A 98 -0.27 1.37 -18.67
C LYS A 98 1.24 1.24 -18.96
N SER A 99 2.08 1.73 -18.05
CA SER A 99 3.54 1.68 -18.21
C SER A 99 4.13 0.25 -18.09
N LEU A 100 3.33 -0.74 -17.74
CA LEU A 100 3.67 -2.18 -17.78
C LEU A 100 4.35 -2.59 -19.09
N VAL A 101 3.91 -2.05 -20.23
CA VAL A 101 4.45 -2.36 -21.57
C VAL A 101 5.92 -1.93 -21.74
N ALA A 102 6.43 -1.07 -20.88
CA ALA A 102 7.84 -0.65 -20.92
C ALA A 102 8.79 -1.69 -20.31
N PHE A 103 8.26 -2.72 -19.63
CA PHE A 103 9.04 -3.76 -18.98
C PHE A 103 8.99 -5.07 -19.76
N HIS A 104 10.13 -5.73 -19.85
CA HIS A 104 10.29 -7.07 -20.44
C HIS A 104 10.85 -8.02 -19.38
N PRO A 105 10.04 -8.42 -18.38
CA PRO A 105 10.51 -9.23 -17.28
C PRO A 105 10.76 -10.67 -17.71
N TYR A 106 11.75 -11.32 -17.04
CA TYR A 106 11.97 -12.75 -17.15
C TYR A 106 10.88 -13.57 -16.45
N ALA A 107 10.39 -13.06 -15.30
CA ALA A 107 9.34 -13.69 -14.51
C ALA A 107 8.37 -12.63 -13.96
N ALA A 108 7.15 -13.01 -13.61
CA ALA A 108 6.17 -12.05 -13.11
C ALA A 108 5.25 -12.62 -12.03
N ILE A 109 4.76 -11.69 -11.17
CA ILE A 109 3.56 -11.89 -10.35
C ILE A 109 2.51 -10.87 -10.79
N VAL A 110 1.28 -11.33 -11.00
CA VAL A 110 0.08 -10.49 -11.01
C VAL A 110 -0.67 -10.75 -9.72
N THR A 111 -0.80 -9.77 -8.84
CA THR A 111 -1.41 -9.99 -7.52
C THR A 111 -2.92 -10.18 -7.61
N ASN A 112 -3.59 -9.28 -8.28
CA ASN A 112 -5.04 -9.29 -8.50
C ASN A 112 -5.42 -8.27 -9.59
N ALA A 113 -6.70 -8.28 -9.99
CA ALA A 113 -7.32 -7.23 -10.80
C ALA A 113 -8.62 -6.81 -10.12
N SER A 114 -8.68 -5.58 -9.62
CA SER A 114 -9.88 -4.95 -9.09
C SER A 114 -10.18 -3.65 -9.86
N ALA A 115 -11.43 -3.21 -9.82
CA ALA A 115 -11.88 -2.01 -10.51
C ALA A 115 -11.48 -0.75 -9.70
N ASP A 116 -10.24 -0.26 -9.87
CA ASP A 116 -9.78 0.99 -9.23
C ASP A 116 -9.81 2.17 -10.22
N HIS A 117 -9.10 2.09 -11.33
CA HIS A 117 -9.00 3.14 -12.34
C HIS A 117 -9.70 2.79 -13.66
N TYR A 118 -9.81 1.51 -13.98
CA TYR A 118 -10.39 0.94 -15.20
C TYR A 118 -11.40 -0.14 -14.84
N SER A 119 -12.21 -0.61 -15.80
CA SER A 119 -13.06 -1.78 -15.58
C SER A 119 -12.21 -3.03 -15.33
N LYS A 120 -12.82 -4.03 -14.68
CA LYS A 120 -12.13 -5.29 -14.41
C LYS A 120 -11.70 -5.97 -15.71
N GLU A 121 -12.54 -5.93 -16.73
CA GLU A 121 -12.31 -6.54 -18.03
C GLU A 121 -11.12 -5.86 -18.77
N GLU A 122 -11.04 -4.53 -18.70
CA GLU A 122 -9.91 -3.78 -19.26
C GLU A 122 -8.60 -4.13 -18.55
N MET A 123 -8.63 -4.23 -17.21
CA MET A 123 -7.45 -4.60 -16.44
C MET A 123 -7.03 -6.05 -16.68
N ASP A 124 -7.97 -6.97 -16.78
CA ASP A 124 -7.68 -8.36 -17.12
C ASP A 124 -7.00 -8.47 -18.49
N ALA A 125 -7.47 -7.73 -19.50
CA ALA A 125 -6.84 -7.70 -20.82
C ALA A 125 -5.40 -7.14 -20.79
N VAL A 126 -5.16 -6.09 -19.99
CA VAL A 126 -3.80 -5.51 -19.82
C VAL A 126 -2.87 -6.52 -19.17
N PHE A 127 -3.32 -7.20 -18.10
CA PHE A 127 -2.50 -8.21 -17.45
C PHE A 127 -2.31 -9.46 -18.30
N ASP A 128 -3.29 -9.89 -19.07
CA ASP A 128 -3.15 -11.03 -20.01
C ASP A 128 -2.11 -10.73 -21.10
N ALA A 129 -2.13 -9.53 -21.67
CA ALA A 129 -1.11 -9.09 -22.61
C ALA A 129 0.29 -9.03 -21.97
N PHE A 130 0.38 -8.55 -20.73
CA PHE A 130 1.62 -8.50 -19.98
C PHE A 130 2.20 -9.89 -19.72
N VAL A 131 1.43 -10.82 -19.18
CA VAL A 131 1.92 -12.17 -18.87
C VAL A 131 2.26 -12.99 -20.11
N ALA A 132 1.58 -12.77 -21.24
CA ALA A 132 1.88 -13.42 -22.50
C ALA A 132 3.30 -13.12 -23.03
N GLY A 133 3.89 -11.99 -22.64
CA GLY A 133 5.25 -11.60 -23.00
C GLY A 133 6.33 -12.11 -22.04
N VAL A 134 6.00 -12.84 -20.97
CA VAL A 134 6.94 -13.29 -19.95
C VAL A 134 7.48 -14.69 -20.31
N PRO A 135 8.80 -14.85 -20.57
CA PRO A 135 9.34 -16.13 -21.03
C PRO A 135 9.53 -17.16 -19.90
N GLY A 136 9.61 -16.75 -18.66
CA GLY A 136 9.84 -17.60 -17.49
C GLY A 136 8.60 -17.79 -16.62
N PRO A 137 8.76 -18.11 -15.33
CA PRO A 137 7.64 -18.42 -14.47
C PRO A 137 6.74 -17.20 -14.21
N VAL A 138 5.43 -17.44 -14.27
CA VAL A 138 4.37 -16.48 -13.94
C VAL A 138 3.52 -17.04 -12.82
N VAL A 139 3.27 -16.21 -11.79
CA VAL A 139 2.29 -16.51 -10.73
C VAL A 139 1.16 -15.48 -10.85
N ASP A 140 -0.03 -15.98 -11.21
CA ASP A 140 -1.20 -15.15 -11.48
C ASP A 140 -2.26 -15.31 -10.39
N GLY A 141 -2.27 -14.39 -9.42
CA GLY A 141 -3.23 -14.39 -8.31
C GLY A 141 -4.70 -14.16 -8.72
N ARG A 142 -4.98 -13.83 -9.97
CA ARG A 142 -6.34 -13.82 -10.52
C ARG A 142 -6.86 -15.26 -10.77
N ARG A 143 -5.93 -16.19 -11.02
CA ARG A 143 -6.20 -17.58 -11.44
C ARG A 143 -5.85 -18.61 -10.37
N GLU A 144 -4.82 -18.35 -9.56
CA GLU A 144 -4.42 -19.24 -8.47
C GLU A 144 -4.56 -18.55 -7.11
N ARG A 145 -4.99 -19.31 -6.10
CA ARG A 145 -5.22 -18.82 -4.75
C ARG A 145 -4.62 -19.75 -3.73
N GLY A 146 -4.11 -19.16 -2.66
CA GLY A 146 -3.58 -19.88 -1.51
C GLY A 146 -3.27 -18.91 -0.37
N GLU A 147 -2.91 -19.46 0.75
CA GLU A 147 -2.48 -18.68 1.93
C GLU A 147 -1.21 -19.31 2.50
N MET A 148 -0.26 -18.46 2.93
CA MET A 148 0.95 -18.85 3.65
C MET A 148 1.07 -18.07 4.95
N PRO A 149 1.54 -18.70 6.03
CA PRO A 149 1.86 -17.99 7.26
C PRO A 149 2.91 -16.89 7.00
N VAL A 150 2.68 -15.73 7.59
CA VAL A 150 3.59 -14.57 7.49
C VAL A 150 3.51 -13.77 8.79
N SER A 151 4.59 -13.07 9.13
CA SER A 151 4.71 -12.26 10.36
C SER A 151 3.72 -11.11 10.46
N VAL A 152 3.35 -10.50 9.31
CA VAL A 152 2.43 -9.35 9.27
C VAL A 152 0.96 -9.80 9.24
N PRO A 153 0.05 -9.06 9.89
CA PRO A 153 -1.34 -9.47 10.05
C PRO A 153 -2.15 -9.36 8.76
N GLY A 154 -3.25 -10.08 8.71
CA GLY A 154 -4.30 -9.97 7.70
C GLY A 154 -4.31 -11.10 6.68
N ARG A 155 -5.53 -11.53 6.32
CA ARG A 155 -5.73 -12.59 5.33
C ARG A 155 -5.15 -12.23 3.97
N HIS A 156 -5.28 -10.95 3.56
CA HIS A 156 -4.69 -10.46 2.32
C HIS A 156 -3.16 -10.58 2.31
N ASN A 157 -2.50 -10.42 3.46
CA ASN A 157 -1.05 -10.61 3.57
C ASN A 157 -0.66 -12.09 3.50
N ARG A 158 -1.48 -13.01 4.01
CA ARG A 158 -1.26 -14.46 3.80
C ARG A 158 -1.41 -14.85 2.33
N ALA A 159 -2.36 -14.24 1.61
CA ALA A 159 -2.49 -14.44 0.17
C ALA A 159 -1.30 -13.85 -0.61
N ASN A 160 -0.86 -12.64 -0.27
CA ASN A 160 0.34 -12.02 -0.84
C ASN A 160 1.59 -12.89 -0.61
N ALA A 161 1.74 -13.43 0.59
CA ALA A 161 2.83 -14.33 0.97
C ALA A 161 2.83 -15.62 0.13
N TYR A 162 1.65 -16.17 -0.14
CA TYR A 162 1.53 -17.34 -1.04
C TYR A 162 2.06 -17.03 -2.44
N LEU A 163 1.71 -15.90 -3.03
CA LEU A 163 2.18 -15.53 -4.37
C LEU A 163 3.70 -15.34 -4.40
N ALA A 164 4.26 -14.65 -3.40
CA ALA A 164 5.69 -14.45 -3.27
C ALA A 164 6.44 -15.77 -3.09
N TRP A 165 5.94 -16.66 -2.22
CA TRP A 165 6.49 -17.99 -2.00
C TRP A 165 6.47 -18.85 -3.26
N ARG A 166 5.34 -18.87 -3.99
CA ARG A 166 5.17 -19.60 -5.24
C ARG A 166 6.22 -19.21 -6.27
N LEU A 167 6.40 -17.90 -6.48
CA LEU A 167 7.38 -17.44 -7.46
C LEU A 167 8.82 -17.68 -6.98
N ALA A 168 9.14 -17.45 -5.71
CA ALA A 168 10.46 -17.72 -5.16
C ALA A 168 10.85 -19.20 -5.36
N THR A 169 9.93 -20.12 -5.10
CA THR A 169 10.14 -21.56 -5.31
C THR A 169 10.34 -21.87 -6.81
N ALA A 170 9.56 -21.24 -7.70
CA ALA A 170 9.72 -21.41 -9.14
C ALA A 170 11.06 -20.82 -9.67
N LEU A 171 11.66 -19.87 -8.95
CA LEU A 171 12.99 -19.32 -9.23
C LEU A 171 14.13 -20.15 -8.61
N GLY A 172 13.82 -21.25 -7.92
CA GLY A 172 14.81 -22.21 -7.40
C GLY A 172 15.12 -22.07 -5.90
N CYS A 173 14.38 -21.26 -5.15
CA CYS A 173 14.48 -21.26 -3.69
C CYS A 173 13.95 -22.58 -3.11
N ASP A 174 14.60 -23.07 -2.06
CA ASP A 174 14.03 -24.16 -1.27
C ASP A 174 12.71 -23.72 -0.65
N ALA A 175 11.67 -24.55 -0.80
CA ALA A 175 10.31 -24.21 -0.43
C ALA A 175 10.13 -23.98 1.08
N GLU A 176 10.87 -24.74 1.91
CA GLU A 176 10.78 -24.62 3.36
C GLU A 176 11.60 -23.41 3.86
N GLN A 177 12.75 -23.13 3.24
CA GLN A 177 13.52 -21.92 3.52
C GLN A 177 12.72 -20.67 3.16
N ALA A 178 12.08 -20.65 1.98
CA ALA A 178 11.20 -19.57 1.55
C ALA A 178 10.01 -19.36 2.52
N ARG A 179 9.42 -20.46 3.01
CA ARG A 179 8.36 -20.40 4.02
C ARG A 179 8.85 -19.81 5.35
N ARG A 180 10.04 -20.21 5.82
CA ARG A 180 10.63 -19.66 7.06
C ARG A 180 10.95 -18.17 6.92
N ALA A 181 11.44 -17.74 5.76
CA ALA A 181 11.70 -16.33 5.49
C ALA A 181 10.46 -15.45 5.67
N LEU A 182 9.27 -15.91 5.30
CA LEU A 182 8.03 -15.17 5.50
C LEU A 182 7.70 -14.90 6.98
N LEU A 183 8.14 -15.77 7.89
CA LEU A 183 7.92 -15.61 9.33
C LEU A 183 8.82 -14.53 9.97
N THR A 184 9.87 -14.11 9.28
CA THR A 184 10.80 -13.04 9.70
C THR A 184 10.62 -11.75 8.89
N PHE A 185 9.64 -11.70 7.99
CA PHE A 185 9.39 -10.52 7.17
C PHE A 185 9.01 -9.29 8.01
N GLY A 186 9.77 -8.20 7.86
CA GLY A 186 9.62 -6.96 8.66
C GLY A 186 8.46 -6.05 8.27
N GLY A 187 7.70 -6.41 7.23
CA GLY A 187 6.61 -5.58 6.71
C GLY A 187 7.06 -4.54 5.68
N VAL A 188 6.16 -3.63 5.38
CA VAL A 188 6.36 -2.45 4.52
C VAL A 188 5.83 -1.24 5.27
N GLU A 189 6.53 -0.11 5.18
CA GLU A 189 6.06 1.12 5.83
C GLU A 189 4.66 1.49 5.34
N ARG A 190 3.84 1.93 6.29
CA ARG A 190 2.46 2.32 6.03
C ARG A 190 1.57 1.22 5.43
N ARG A 191 1.85 -0.07 5.70
CA ARG A 191 1.03 -1.22 5.32
C ARG A 191 0.73 -2.05 6.57
N LEU A 192 -0.24 -1.61 7.36
CA LEU A 192 -0.48 -2.10 8.73
C LEU A 192 0.83 -2.13 9.54
N GLN A 193 1.64 -1.09 9.36
CA GLN A 193 2.91 -0.93 10.07
C GLN A 193 2.64 -0.77 11.56
N ALA A 194 3.22 -1.67 12.37
CA ALA A 194 3.10 -1.60 13.81
C ALA A 194 4.11 -0.61 14.41
N TYR A 195 3.65 0.28 15.27
CA TYR A 195 4.44 1.20 16.10
C TYR A 195 4.48 0.74 17.58
N GLY A 196 4.00 -0.46 17.84
CA GLY A 196 3.89 -1.08 19.15
C GLY A 196 2.82 -2.15 19.13
N PRO A 197 2.42 -2.71 20.29
CA PRO A 197 1.49 -3.83 20.32
C PRO A 197 0.07 -3.46 19.88
N ARG A 198 -0.32 -2.19 20.00
CA ARG A 198 -1.70 -1.71 19.77
C ARG A 198 -1.82 -0.45 18.93
N VAL A 199 -0.74 0.01 18.26
CA VAL A 199 -0.78 1.18 17.36
C VAL A 199 -0.26 0.80 15.99
N TYR A 200 -1.01 1.20 14.94
CA TYR A 200 -0.72 0.86 13.54
C TYR A 200 -0.82 2.09 12.63
N ASP A 201 -0.13 2.07 11.50
CA ASP A 201 -0.34 3.04 10.42
C ASP A 201 -0.55 2.32 9.09
N ASP A 202 -1.49 2.82 8.28
CA ASP A 202 -1.79 2.28 6.97
C ASP A 202 -1.99 3.37 5.90
N TYR A 203 -1.63 3.05 4.69
CA TYR A 203 -1.79 3.94 3.53
C TYR A 203 -3.18 3.84 2.88
N ALA A 204 -4.10 3.05 3.42
CA ALA A 204 -5.41 2.82 2.84
C ALA A 204 -6.20 4.13 2.66
N HIS A 205 -6.81 4.31 1.49
CA HIS A 205 -7.42 5.56 1.10
C HIS A 205 -8.64 5.40 0.17
N ASN A 206 -8.95 4.19 -0.25
CA ASN A 206 -10.16 3.84 -0.99
C ASN A 206 -10.97 2.78 -0.24
N PRO A 207 -12.25 2.53 -0.59
CA PRO A 207 -13.12 1.62 0.16
C PRO A 207 -12.54 0.21 0.33
N GLU A 208 -11.94 -0.37 -0.71
CA GLU A 208 -11.39 -1.73 -0.68
C GLU A 208 -10.23 -1.85 0.30
N LYS A 209 -9.26 -0.92 0.24
CA LYS A 209 -8.09 -0.90 1.12
C LYS A 209 -8.47 -0.61 2.57
N LEU A 210 -9.39 0.34 2.79
CA LEU A 210 -9.91 0.65 4.12
C LEU A 210 -10.67 -0.53 4.72
N HIS A 211 -11.48 -1.22 3.93
CA HIS A 211 -12.16 -2.46 4.34
C HIS A 211 -11.14 -3.52 4.79
N ALA A 212 -10.13 -3.79 3.98
CA ALA A 212 -9.10 -4.79 4.28
C ALA A 212 -8.31 -4.47 5.56
N MET A 213 -7.93 -3.20 5.74
CA MET A 213 -7.25 -2.70 6.94
C MET A 213 -8.15 -2.83 8.18
N TRP A 214 -9.39 -2.33 8.09
CA TRP A 214 -10.33 -2.34 9.21
C TRP A 214 -10.65 -3.76 9.66
N THR A 215 -11.02 -4.63 8.74
CA THR A 215 -11.37 -6.04 9.07
C THR A 215 -10.17 -6.78 9.67
N THR A 216 -8.96 -6.54 9.17
CA THR A 216 -7.73 -7.13 9.73
C THR A 216 -7.51 -6.72 11.18
N LEU A 217 -7.65 -5.42 11.49
CA LEU A 217 -7.50 -4.92 12.86
C LEU A 217 -8.66 -5.38 13.75
N ALA A 218 -9.88 -5.39 13.23
CA ALA A 218 -11.06 -5.86 13.95
C ALA A 218 -11.00 -7.35 14.33
N GLU A 219 -10.44 -8.19 13.44
CA GLU A 219 -10.17 -9.60 13.75
C GLU A 219 -9.09 -9.76 14.83
N LYS A 220 -8.03 -8.94 14.78
CA LYS A 220 -6.93 -8.99 15.74
C LYS A 220 -7.31 -8.40 17.10
N PHE A 221 -8.21 -7.42 17.12
CA PHE A 221 -8.65 -6.67 18.31
C PHE A 221 -10.18 -6.70 18.42
N PRO A 222 -10.75 -7.80 18.93
CA PRO A 222 -12.19 -7.96 19.02
C PRO A 222 -12.86 -6.96 19.97
N ASP A 223 -12.13 -6.43 20.95
CA ASP A 223 -12.65 -5.54 21.99
C ASP A 223 -12.77 -4.06 21.55
N GLY A 224 -12.46 -3.77 20.27
CA GLY A 224 -12.66 -2.46 19.68
C GLY A 224 -11.39 -1.80 19.18
N ILE A 225 -11.53 -1.04 18.10
CA ILE A 225 -10.45 -0.26 17.48
C ILE A 225 -10.90 1.18 17.26
N CYS A 226 -9.94 2.10 17.39
CA CYS A 226 -10.12 3.50 16.98
C CYS A 226 -9.24 3.79 15.78
N VAL A 227 -9.84 4.27 14.67
CA VAL A 227 -9.11 4.60 13.44
C VAL A 227 -9.18 6.08 13.18
N VAL A 228 -8.04 6.75 13.16
CA VAL A 228 -7.89 8.14 12.70
C VAL A 228 -7.69 8.13 11.20
N TRP A 229 -8.66 8.60 10.42
CA TRP A 229 -8.57 8.59 8.97
C TRP A 229 -8.64 9.99 8.37
N ARG A 230 -7.78 10.25 7.37
CA ARG A 230 -7.76 11.49 6.61
C ARG A 230 -8.04 11.23 5.13
N PRO A 231 -9.14 11.78 4.57
CA PRO A 231 -9.39 11.77 3.13
C PRO A 231 -8.25 12.48 2.38
N HIS A 232 -7.71 11.84 1.33
CA HIS A 232 -6.48 12.29 0.67
C HIS A 232 -6.68 13.37 -0.42
N GLY A 233 -7.86 13.96 -0.51
CA GLY A 233 -8.18 15.04 -1.44
C GLY A 233 -9.67 15.16 -1.73
N TYR A 234 -10.10 16.34 -2.18
CA TYR A 234 -11.50 16.68 -2.43
C TYR A 234 -12.11 15.89 -3.60
N ALA A 235 -11.42 15.81 -4.74
CA ALA A 235 -11.91 15.07 -5.90
C ALA A 235 -12.03 13.56 -5.65
N PRO A 236 -11.04 12.88 -5.04
CA PRO A 236 -11.19 11.49 -4.61
C PRO A 236 -12.35 11.29 -3.62
N LEU A 237 -12.50 12.16 -2.62
CA LEU A 237 -13.59 12.06 -1.67
C LEU A 237 -14.96 12.17 -2.39
N ARG A 238 -15.12 13.14 -3.29
CA ARG A 238 -16.36 13.31 -4.06
C ARG A 238 -16.69 12.07 -4.89
N LYS A 239 -15.70 11.50 -5.57
CA LYS A 239 -15.88 10.31 -6.41
C LYS A 239 -16.28 9.07 -5.60
N MET A 240 -15.77 8.93 -4.38
CA MET A 240 -15.91 7.70 -3.60
C MET A 240 -16.82 7.83 -2.38
N LYS A 241 -17.45 9.00 -2.13
CA LYS A 241 -18.18 9.31 -0.89
C LYS A 241 -19.20 8.24 -0.53
N ASP A 242 -20.06 7.88 -1.46
CA ASP A 242 -21.15 6.93 -1.21
C ASP A 242 -20.59 5.51 -0.96
N ALA A 243 -19.58 5.09 -1.69
CA ALA A 243 -18.90 3.82 -1.48
C ALA A 243 -18.13 3.78 -0.14
N LEU A 244 -17.53 4.90 0.27
CA LEU A 244 -16.90 5.04 1.58
C LEU A 244 -17.92 4.96 2.70
N ALA A 245 -19.06 5.66 2.58
CA ALA A 245 -20.14 5.61 3.57
C ALA A 245 -20.70 4.20 3.71
N ALA A 246 -20.98 3.53 2.59
CA ALA A 246 -21.45 2.15 2.60
C ALA A 246 -20.44 1.20 3.25
N MET A 247 -19.15 1.33 2.92
CA MET A 247 -18.07 0.53 3.48
C MET A 247 -17.93 0.75 4.99
N PHE A 248 -17.84 2.00 5.46
CA PHE A 248 -17.70 2.30 6.88
C PHE A 248 -18.91 1.80 7.67
N ASN A 249 -20.13 2.03 7.16
CA ASN A 249 -21.35 1.53 7.79
C ASN A 249 -21.43 -0.01 7.85
N ALA A 250 -20.72 -0.72 6.97
CA ALA A 250 -20.63 -2.17 7.01
C ALA A 250 -19.59 -2.69 8.00
N VAL A 251 -18.44 -2.03 8.13
CA VAL A 251 -17.30 -2.58 8.90
C VAL A 251 -17.18 -2.04 10.32
N ILE A 252 -17.68 -0.82 10.60
CA ILE A 252 -17.60 -0.23 11.95
C ILE A 252 -18.56 -0.97 12.88
N ARG A 253 -18.00 -1.67 13.87
CA ARG A 253 -18.72 -2.38 14.91
C ARG A 253 -19.15 -1.39 16.02
N PRO A 254 -20.11 -1.74 16.90
CA PRO A 254 -20.53 -0.87 18.00
C PRO A 254 -19.41 -0.40 18.94
N GLN A 255 -18.38 -1.25 19.13
CA GLN A 255 -17.20 -0.97 19.96
C GLN A 255 -16.08 -0.24 19.21
N ASP A 256 -16.22 -0.03 17.90
CA ASP A 256 -15.22 0.67 17.10
C ASP A 256 -15.51 2.17 16.98
N LYS A 257 -14.50 2.97 16.67
CA LYS A 257 -14.63 4.41 16.43
C LYS A 257 -13.81 4.85 15.21
N LEU A 258 -14.41 5.68 14.37
CA LEU A 258 -13.74 6.45 13.34
C LEU A 258 -13.51 7.88 13.82
N LEU A 259 -12.27 8.33 13.90
CA LEU A 259 -11.95 9.76 13.99
C LEU A 259 -11.69 10.29 12.60
N LEU A 260 -12.55 11.19 12.13
CA LEU A 260 -12.49 11.72 10.78
C LEU A 260 -11.85 13.11 10.78
N LEU A 261 -10.69 13.20 10.14
CA LEU A 261 -9.97 14.44 9.92
C LEU A 261 -10.55 15.24 8.73
N PRO A 262 -10.32 16.57 8.67
CA PRO A 262 -10.56 17.34 7.46
C PRO A 262 -9.84 16.77 6.25
N VAL A 263 -10.39 16.99 5.05
CA VAL A 263 -9.76 16.58 3.79
C VAL A 263 -8.35 17.14 3.69
N TYR A 264 -7.38 16.30 3.33
CA TYR A 264 -6.02 16.77 3.07
C TYR A 264 -6.00 17.66 1.81
N ASP A 265 -5.68 18.93 2.00
CA ASP A 265 -5.59 19.89 0.90
C ASP A 265 -4.17 19.92 0.34
N ALA A 266 -3.99 19.27 -0.80
CA ALA A 266 -2.70 19.27 -1.52
C ALA A 266 -2.48 20.55 -2.34
N GLY A 267 -3.37 21.54 -2.22
CA GLY A 267 -3.34 22.77 -3.01
C GLY A 267 -3.93 22.62 -4.41
N GLY A 268 -3.59 23.56 -5.30
CA GLY A 268 -4.08 23.58 -6.67
C GLY A 268 -5.52 24.08 -6.81
N THR A 269 -6.14 23.74 -7.96
CA THR A 269 -7.47 24.22 -8.40
C THR A 269 -8.62 23.30 -7.96
N ALA A 270 -8.44 22.52 -6.91
CA ALA A 270 -9.46 21.58 -6.44
C ALA A 270 -10.73 22.31 -5.99
N ASP A 271 -11.90 21.79 -6.39
CA ASP A 271 -13.19 22.21 -5.86
C ASP A 271 -13.34 21.72 -4.41
N ARG A 272 -13.40 22.66 -3.46
CA ARG A 272 -13.45 22.45 -2.00
C ARG A 272 -14.84 22.45 -1.41
N THR A 273 -15.89 22.45 -2.23
CA THR A 273 -17.31 22.55 -1.77
C THR A 273 -17.76 21.31 -0.99
N LEU A 274 -17.15 20.13 -1.24
CA LEU A 274 -17.43 18.90 -0.50
C LEU A 274 -16.29 18.61 0.47
N ASN A 275 -16.60 18.51 1.76
CA ASN A 275 -15.65 18.26 2.85
C ASN A 275 -15.96 16.93 3.58
N SER A 276 -15.23 16.66 4.65
CA SER A 276 -15.39 15.46 5.49
C SER A 276 -16.78 15.39 6.15
N ASP A 277 -17.42 16.55 6.44
CA ASP A 277 -18.76 16.60 7.07
C ASP A 277 -19.82 15.90 6.21
N ALA A 278 -19.69 16.00 4.88
CA ALA A 278 -20.61 15.36 3.96
C ALA A 278 -20.58 13.83 4.05
N LEU A 279 -19.42 13.26 4.36
CA LEU A 279 -19.28 11.83 4.64
C LEU A 279 -19.79 11.49 6.05
N ALA A 280 -19.41 12.27 7.06
CA ALA A 280 -19.78 12.02 8.44
C ALA A 280 -21.30 11.92 8.65
N ARG A 281 -22.08 12.75 7.93
CA ARG A 281 -23.56 12.73 7.99
C ARG A 281 -24.22 11.45 7.49
N GLU A 282 -23.50 10.66 6.68
CA GLU A 282 -24.01 9.40 6.12
C GLU A 282 -23.62 8.18 6.96
N LEU A 283 -22.81 8.39 7.99
CA LEU A 283 -22.38 7.30 8.87
C LEU A 283 -23.39 7.07 10.00
N LYS A 284 -23.44 5.83 10.50
CA LYS A 284 -24.29 5.45 11.63
C LYS A 284 -24.03 6.35 12.83
N PRO A 285 -25.07 6.73 13.60
CA PRO A 285 -24.91 7.51 14.82
C PRO A 285 -23.90 6.87 15.78
N GLY A 286 -22.97 7.68 16.31
CA GLY A 286 -21.93 7.21 17.23
C GLY A 286 -20.73 6.51 16.60
N ALA A 287 -20.79 6.13 15.32
CA ALA A 287 -19.67 5.45 14.63
C ALA A 287 -18.49 6.37 14.33
N CYS A 288 -18.76 7.67 14.13
CA CYS A 288 -17.75 8.64 13.71
C CYS A 288 -17.76 9.85 14.63
N GLU A 289 -16.57 10.39 14.88
CA GLU A 289 -16.35 11.70 15.48
C GLU A 289 -15.41 12.51 14.61
N GLN A 290 -15.69 13.79 14.43
CA GLN A 290 -14.87 14.70 13.63
C GLN A 290 -13.87 15.41 14.53
N VAL A 291 -12.62 15.45 14.13
CA VAL A 291 -11.52 16.13 14.84
C VAL A 291 -10.89 17.19 13.95
N ALA A 292 -10.46 18.29 14.54
CA ALA A 292 -9.98 19.46 13.78
C ALA A 292 -8.66 19.19 13.04
N ASP A 293 -7.74 18.50 13.69
CA ASP A 293 -6.38 18.25 13.20
C ASP A 293 -5.74 17.04 13.89
N LEU A 294 -4.47 16.79 13.60
CA LEU A 294 -3.71 15.66 14.16
C LEU A 294 -3.49 15.79 15.68
N ASP A 295 -3.36 17.00 16.20
CA ASP A 295 -3.14 17.23 17.63
C ASP A 295 -4.43 16.99 18.42
N ALA A 296 -5.57 17.41 17.88
CA ALA A 296 -6.88 17.08 18.43
C ALA A 296 -7.16 15.57 18.39
N ALA A 297 -6.76 14.89 17.31
CA ALA A 297 -6.88 13.44 17.21
C ALA A 297 -6.00 12.73 18.25
N GLU A 298 -4.77 13.20 18.46
CA GLU A 298 -3.86 12.67 19.48
C GLU A 298 -4.43 12.83 20.89
N ALA A 299 -4.92 14.03 21.21
CA ALA A 299 -5.53 14.33 22.51
C ALA A 299 -6.77 13.46 22.77
N TRP A 300 -7.60 13.29 21.75
CA TRP A 300 -8.79 12.45 21.83
C TRP A 300 -8.40 10.98 22.08
N CYS A 301 -7.47 10.42 21.31
CA CYS A 301 -7.02 9.04 21.48
C CYS A 301 -6.40 8.82 22.87
N ALA A 302 -5.65 9.78 23.39
CA ALA A 302 -5.09 9.70 24.72
C ALA A 302 -6.17 9.70 25.82
N ALA A 303 -7.19 10.55 25.69
CA ALA A 303 -8.29 10.60 26.63
C ALA A 303 -9.17 9.31 26.64
N HIS A 304 -9.12 8.53 25.58
CA HIS A 304 -9.88 7.28 25.38
C HIS A 304 -8.96 6.05 25.26
N ALA A 305 -7.78 6.11 25.87
CA ALA A 305 -6.76 5.06 25.74
C ALA A 305 -7.25 3.67 26.19
N ASP A 306 -8.11 3.63 27.21
CA ASP A 306 -8.65 2.41 27.79
C ASP A 306 -9.93 1.91 27.11
N ASP A 307 -10.57 2.76 26.27
CA ASP A 307 -11.83 2.42 25.60
C ASP A 307 -11.63 1.50 24.38
N PHE A 308 -10.39 1.42 23.84
CA PHE A 308 -10.09 0.66 22.65
C PHE A 308 -8.87 -0.24 22.82
N ALA A 309 -8.97 -1.46 22.29
CA ALA A 309 -7.86 -2.41 22.29
C ALA A 309 -6.71 -1.98 21.36
N ALA A 310 -7.01 -1.23 20.28
CA ALA A 310 -5.97 -0.71 19.39
C ALA A 310 -6.37 0.59 18.70
N PHE A 311 -5.34 1.30 18.21
CA PHE A 311 -5.45 2.55 17.46
C PHE A 311 -4.77 2.39 16.11
N ALA A 312 -5.31 3.05 15.08
CA ALA A 312 -4.66 3.12 13.78
C ALA A 312 -4.74 4.53 13.19
N THR A 313 -3.68 4.98 12.52
CA THR A 313 -3.71 6.14 11.64
C THR A 313 -3.80 5.66 10.20
N CYS A 314 -4.56 6.38 9.36
CA CYS A 314 -4.81 5.92 8.01
C CYS A 314 -4.99 7.07 7.02
N GLY A 315 -4.38 6.94 5.81
CA GLY A 315 -4.53 7.92 4.73
C GLY A 315 -3.29 8.04 3.84
N ALA A 316 -3.48 8.40 2.56
CA ALA A 316 -2.42 8.30 1.57
C ALA A 316 -1.43 9.48 1.56
N ARG A 317 -1.89 10.72 1.63
CA ARG A 317 -1.08 11.91 1.30
C ARG A 317 -0.53 12.66 2.50
N ASP A 318 -1.15 12.51 3.66
CA ASP A 318 -0.71 13.26 4.85
C ASP A 318 0.55 12.64 5.46
N PRO A 319 1.70 13.35 5.41
CA PRO A 319 2.94 12.85 5.99
C PRO A 319 2.95 12.89 7.53
N GLY A 320 1.98 13.55 8.15
CA GLY A 320 1.85 13.66 9.61
C GLY A 320 1.25 12.42 10.27
N LEU A 321 0.51 11.58 9.51
CA LEU A 321 -0.15 10.39 10.06
C LEU A 321 0.83 9.36 10.67
N PRO A 322 1.94 8.99 10.01
CA PRO A 322 2.94 8.10 10.64
C PRO A 322 3.55 8.70 11.92
N GLY A 323 3.77 10.03 11.92
CA GLY A 323 4.25 10.74 13.09
C GLY A 323 3.25 10.69 14.26
N LEU A 324 1.95 10.83 13.97
CA LEU A 324 0.88 10.65 14.96
C LEU A 324 0.89 9.23 15.53
N ALA A 325 1.01 8.20 14.67
CA ALA A 325 1.10 6.82 15.13
C ALA A 325 2.29 6.60 16.09
N ALA A 326 3.45 7.15 15.76
CA ALA A 326 4.64 7.06 16.60
C ALA A 326 4.43 7.74 17.98
N ARG A 327 3.82 8.94 18.02
CA ARG A 327 3.53 9.66 19.26
C ARG A 327 2.50 8.91 20.12
N LEU A 328 1.42 8.40 19.51
CA LEU A 328 0.41 7.59 20.21
C LEU A 328 1.05 6.34 20.82
N ALA A 329 1.89 5.63 20.09
CA ALA A 329 2.58 4.45 20.61
C ALA A 329 3.47 4.79 21.82
N GLY A 330 4.19 5.92 21.77
CA GLY A 330 5.00 6.39 22.89
C GLY A 330 4.16 6.71 24.15
N ARG A 331 3.03 7.41 23.97
CA ARG A 331 2.11 7.75 25.08
C ARG A 331 1.51 6.51 25.73
N LEU A 332 0.89 5.63 24.92
CA LEU A 332 0.25 4.42 25.43
C LEU A 332 1.23 3.44 26.10
N ALA A 333 2.50 3.45 25.67
CA ALA A 333 3.55 2.67 26.33
C ALA A 333 4.02 3.29 27.67
N ALA A 334 3.90 4.61 27.84
CA ALA A 334 4.22 5.30 29.08
C ALA A 334 3.13 5.07 30.14
N GLU A 335 1.85 5.16 29.75
CA GLU A 335 0.69 4.91 30.62
C GLU A 335 0.64 3.45 31.14
N ALA A 336 1.04 2.47 30.32
CA ALA A 336 1.10 1.06 30.73
C ALA A 336 2.23 0.74 31.75
N ARG A 337 3.14 1.71 32.03
CA ARG A 337 4.27 1.55 32.96
C ARG A 337 4.09 2.32 34.27
N GLY A 338 3.10 3.19 34.39
CA GLY A 338 2.75 3.95 35.56
C GLY A 338 1.59 3.32 36.33
#